data_ab6c6ee1b807c1c506d3e5b7642294a8
#
_entry.id   ab6c6ee1b807c1c506d3e5b7642294a8
#
_cell.length_a   1.000
_cell.length_b   1.000
_cell.length_c   1.000
_cell.angle_alpha   90.00
_cell.angle_beta   90.00
_cell.angle_gamma   90.00
#
_symmetry.space_group_name_H-M   'P 1'
#
loop_
_entity.id
_entity.type
_entity.pdbx_description
1 polymer ?
#
loop_
_entity_poly.entity_id
_entity_poly.type
_entity_poly.pdbx_seq_one_letter_code
_entity_poly.pdbx_strand_id
1 'polypeptide(L)'
;MEEQSIAASVANRYQQLETYRTSFLQRARDGALVTIPSLFPPEGSSGFTTFPTPFQSIGARGLNHLSSKLLVALLPPNAPFFRLTLDDATLAEIGQNETAKGEIEEGLARIERTVMQEIETSALRVPFFEALKQLVLAGNALLYMPKDGGIRIFSLDRYVVKRDASGNILEIITKESVSPLMLPKAAQELLGETSDNNKSLDLYTYVKRDTGKWTVVQEIKGQVIPGSQGTYPKDKNPFIPLRFNRIDGEDYGRGFIEEYIGDLQSLESLTRAIVEGSAASAKVLFMVSPNGTTKARTLAQAPNGAIVQGSAQDVSTLRVEKHNDFRVALDAAGKIEERMAYAFMLNTAIQRNGERVTAEEIRYMAQELEGGLGGLYSILSQEFQLPLINLLMQKLERTGKLPKLPKDTLKPQITTGMEALGRGHDLNKLSQFLQGLQPLGPEVIQSELNVADYIDRLGASLGLDTKGLIKSDEQRQQEQQAMAQSSEDQYRRELAMKVAPGASKEMGGALKEQMMKQG
;
A
#
# COMPACT_ATOMS: atom_id res chain seq x y z
N MET A 1 -38.69 -1.42 -24.48
CA MET A 1 -38.79 0.07 -24.55
C MET A 1 -38.04 0.77 -23.42
N GLU A 2 -37.96 0.21 -22.21
CA GLU A 2 -37.13 0.78 -21.11
C GLU A 2 -35.63 0.63 -21.35
N GLU A 3 -35.16 -0.45 -21.99
CA GLU A 3 -33.73 -0.67 -22.28
C GLU A 3 -33.12 0.36 -23.25
N GLN A 4 -33.88 0.84 -24.25
CA GLN A 4 -33.41 1.87 -25.19
C GLN A 4 -33.34 3.28 -24.54
N SER A 5 -34.12 3.54 -23.51
CA SER A 5 -34.10 4.82 -22.80
C SER A 5 -32.89 4.98 -21.87
N ILE A 6 -32.33 3.86 -21.36
CA ILE A 6 -31.13 3.87 -20.52
C ILE A 6 -29.88 4.10 -21.38
N ALA A 7 -29.82 3.52 -22.57
CA ALA A 7 -28.70 3.61 -23.47
C ALA A 7 -28.42 5.04 -23.98
N ALA A 8 -29.44 5.80 -24.32
CA ALA A 8 -29.29 7.19 -24.74
C ALA A 8 -28.83 8.12 -23.60
N SER A 9 -28.76 7.61 -22.36
CA SER A 9 -28.50 8.42 -21.16
C SER A 9 -27.09 8.29 -20.60
N VAL A 10 -26.31 7.19 -20.87
CA VAL A 10 -25.02 6.98 -20.21
C VAL A 10 -23.97 8.00 -20.64
N ALA A 11 -23.80 8.22 -21.94
CA ALA A 11 -22.88 9.24 -22.44
C ALA A 11 -23.29 10.64 -21.98
N ASN A 12 -24.61 10.96 -22.07
CA ASN A 12 -25.14 12.24 -21.58
C ASN A 12 -24.96 12.38 -20.06
N ARG A 13 -25.19 11.30 -19.31
CA ARG A 13 -24.99 11.29 -17.86
C ARG A 13 -23.52 11.52 -17.51
N TYR A 14 -22.60 10.89 -18.23
CA TYR A 14 -21.16 11.14 -18.08
C TYR A 14 -20.83 12.62 -18.27
N GLN A 15 -21.29 13.25 -19.35
CA GLN A 15 -21.07 14.67 -19.63
C GLN A 15 -21.61 15.59 -18.53
N GLN A 16 -22.80 15.31 -18.00
CA GLN A 16 -23.36 16.06 -16.87
C GLN A 16 -22.45 15.99 -15.63
N LEU A 17 -21.98 14.78 -15.27
CA LEU A 17 -21.10 14.58 -14.12
C LEU A 17 -19.68 15.10 -14.37
N GLU A 18 -19.22 15.09 -15.60
CA GLU A 18 -17.93 15.63 -16.02
C GLU A 18 -17.80 17.12 -15.71
N THR A 19 -18.89 17.89 -15.87
CA THR A 19 -18.90 19.31 -15.54
C THR A 19 -18.54 19.56 -14.07
N TYR A 20 -19.06 18.75 -13.15
CA TYR A 20 -18.72 18.86 -11.72
C TYR A 20 -17.27 18.44 -11.40
N ARG A 21 -16.68 17.54 -12.20
CA ARG A 21 -15.30 17.07 -12.06
C ARG A 21 -14.28 18.10 -12.57
N THR A 22 -14.64 18.97 -13.50
CA THR A 22 -13.71 19.84 -14.26
C THR A 22 -12.78 20.64 -13.35
N SER A 23 -13.30 21.22 -12.26
CA SER A 23 -12.48 22.00 -11.33
C SER A 23 -11.43 21.15 -10.59
N PHE A 24 -11.74 19.91 -10.27
CA PHE A 24 -10.82 18.96 -9.62
C PHE A 24 -9.73 18.51 -10.61
N LEU A 25 -10.11 18.25 -11.86
CA LEU A 25 -9.17 17.88 -12.91
C LEU A 25 -8.21 19.03 -13.24
N GLN A 26 -8.69 20.28 -13.26
CA GLN A 26 -7.83 21.44 -13.48
C GLN A 26 -6.77 21.56 -12.36
N ARG A 27 -7.16 21.44 -11.09
CA ARG A 27 -6.21 21.45 -9.96
C ARG A 27 -5.20 20.31 -10.06
N ALA A 28 -5.63 19.12 -10.50
CA ALA A 28 -4.72 18.00 -10.72
C ALA A 28 -3.69 18.30 -11.81
N ARG A 29 -4.10 18.93 -12.92
CA ARG A 29 -3.21 19.37 -14.01
C ARG A 29 -2.23 20.44 -13.53
N ASP A 30 -2.70 21.43 -12.76
CA ASP A 30 -1.84 22.48 -12.20
C ASP A 30 -0.80 21.90 -11.25
N GLY A 31 -1.17 20.94 -10.40
CA GLY A 31 -0.27 20.20 -9.54
C GLY A 31 0.73 19.34 -10.33
N ALA A 32 0.29 18.73 -11.43
CA ALA A 32 1.15 17.93 -12.30
C ALA A 32 2.26 18.76 -12.93
N LEU A 33 1.97 19.99 -13.35
CA LEU A 33 2.96 20.89 -13.96
C LEU A 33 4.16 21.19 -13.06
N VAL A 34 3.97 21.17 -11.73
CA VAL A 34 5.05 21.41 -10.75
C VAL A 34 5.54 20.14 -10.07
N THR A 35 5.07 18.96 -10.50
CA THR A 35 5.51 17.66 -10.00
C THR A 35 5.89 16.73 -11.16
N ILE A 36 4.97 15.89 -11.62
CA ILE A 36 5.17 14.96 -12.75
C ILE A 36 4.10 15.25 -13.81
N PRO A 37 4.41 16.06 -14.83
CA PRO A 37 3.42 16.51 -15.83
C PRO A 37 2.75 15.37 -16.61
N SER A 38 3.41 14.24 -16.78
CA SER A 38 2.88 13.08 -17.51
C SER A 38 1.77 12.33 -16.75
N LEU A 39 1.56 12.57 -15.44
CA LEU A 39 0.50 11.91 -14.68
C LEU A 39 -0.89 12.47 -15.01
N PHE A 40 -1.00 13.79 -15.23
CA PHE A 40 -2.22 14.47 -15.64
C PHE A 40 -1.91 15.43 -16.80
N PRO A 41 -1.77 14.90 -18.01
CA PRO A 41 -1.43 15.71 -19.17
C PRO A 41 -2.55 16.71 -19.51
N PRO A 42 -2.19 17.85 -20.14
CA PRO A 42 -3.16 18.77 -20.69
C PRO A 42 -4.11 18.08 -21.68
N GLU A 43 -5.29 18.65 -21.86
CA GLU A 43 -6.26 18.13 -22.82
C GLU A 43 -5.72 18.12 -24.24
N GLY A 44 -6.01 17.07 -25.01
CA GLY A 44 -5.47 16.89 -26.35
C GLY A 44 -4.05 16.32 -26.42
N SER A 45 -3.41 16.04 -25.27
CA SER A 45 -2.10 15.38 -25.27
C SER A 45 -2.21 13.93 -25.78
N SER A 46 -1.18 13.47 -26.46
CA SER A 46 -1.03 12.11 -26.95
C SER A 46 0.22 11.45 -26.35
N GLY A 47 0.41 10.15 -26.58
CA GLY A 47 1.62 9.43 -26.16
C GLY A 47 2.93 9.98 -26.75
N PHE A 48 2.86 10.82 -27.77
CA PHE A 48 4.01 11.50 -28.39
C PHE A 48 4.26 12.91 -27.86
N THR A 49 3.39 13.42 -26.96
CA THR A 49 3.54 14.76 -26.41
C THR A 49 4.70 14.80 -25.42
N THR A 50 5.66 15.71 -25.65
CA THR A 50 6.76 15.96 -24.71
C THR A 50 6.32 17.00 -23.69
N PHE A 51 6.49 16.68 -22.43
CA PHE A 51 6.17 17.58 -21.33
C PHE A 51 7.42 18.27 -20.81
N PRO A 52 7.37 19.60 -20.53
CA PRO A 52 8.48 20.28 -19.89
C PRO A 52 8.71 19.74 -18.48
N THR A 53 9.95 19.47 -18.14
CA THR A 53 10.34 19.08 -16.77
C THR A 53 10.42 20.33 -15.92
N PRO A 54 9.86 20.36 -14.69
CA PRO A 54 10.03 21.46 -13.76
C PRO A 54 11.51 21.74 -13.45
N PHE A 55 11.85 23.01 -13.21
CA PHE A 55 13.22 23.42 -12.82
C PHE A 55 13.58 22.93 -11.42
N GLN A 56 12.61 22.83 -10.52
CA GLN A 56 12.76 22.23 -9.19
C GLN A 56 12.44 20.73 -9.23
N SER A 57 13.14 19.93 -8.46
CA SER A 57 12.94 18.47 -8.41
C SER A 57 12.16 17.99 -7.19
N ILE A 58 11.93 18.88 -6.20
CA ILE A 58 11.36 18.47 -4.91
C ILE A 58 9.91 17.99 -5.04
N GLY A 59 9.14 18.58 -5.96
CA GLY A 59 7.77 18.16 -6.22
C GLY A 59 7.68 16.72 -6.70
N ALA A 60 8.48 16.35 -7.70
CA ALA A 60 8.52 14.97 -8.22
C ALA A 60 9.10 13.98 -7.19
N ARG A 61 10.19 14.36 -6.49
CA ARG A 61 10.79 13.54 -5.43
C ARG A 61 9.82 13.32 -4.29
N GLY A 62 9.17 14.39 -3.83
CA GLY A 62 8.20 14.36 -2.74
C GLY A 62 7.00 13.48 -3.06
N LEU A 63 6.42 13.64 -4.26
CA LEU A 63 5.31 12.83 -4.73
C LEU A 63 5.65 11.33 -4.73
N ASN A 64 6.79 10.95 -5.31
CA ASN A 64 7.22 9.56 -5.35
C ASN A 64 7.52 9.01 -3.95
N HIS A 65 8.19 9.79 -3.10
CA HIS A 65 8.55 9.38 -1.75
C HIS A 65 7.32 9.16 -0.86
N LEU A 66 6.39 10.13 -0.83
CA LEU A 66 5.16 10.03 -0.05
C LEU A 66 4.30 8.85 -0.53
N SER A 67 4.17 8.66 -1.84
CA SER A 67 3.45 7.51 -2.41
C SER A 67 4.09 6.17 -2.03
N SER A 68 5.43 6.11 -1.99
CA SER A 68 6.16 4.91 -1.55
C SER A 68 5.94 4.61 -0.07
N LYS A 69 6.01 5.63 0.80
CA LYS A 69 5.70 5.48 2.22
C LYS A 69 4.28 5.00 2.46
N LEU A 70 3.30 5.60 1.76
CA LEU A 70 1.91 5.17 1.83
C LEU A 70 1.72 3.73 1.37
N LEU A 71 2.41 3.32 0.30
CA LEU A 71 2.37 1.93 -0.18
C LEU A 71 2.81 0.94 0.90
N VAL A 72 3.95 1.20 1.54
CA VAL A 72 4.48 0.34 2.60
C VAL A 72 3.58 0.32 3.82
N ALA A 73 2.97 1.45 4.17
CA ALA A 73 2.06 1.56 5.30
C ALA A 73 0.72 0.85 5.06
N LEU A 74 0.16 0.94 3.84
CA LEU A 74 -1.14 0.34 3.49
C LEU A 74 -1.03 -1.13 3.10
N LEU A 75 0.02 -1.50 2.39
CA LEU A 75 0.30 -2.87 1.95
C LEU A 75 1.71 -3.27 2.39
N PRO A 76 1.96 -3.48 3.69
CA PRO A 76 3.28 -3.81 4.19
C PRO A 76 3.78 -5.13 3.57
N PRO A 77 5.08 -5.21 3.19
CA PRO A 77 5.67 -6.45 2.74
C PRO A 77 5.81 -7.42 3.92
N ASN A 78 5.41 -8.67 3.72
CA ASN A 78 5.60 -9.76 4.68
C ASN A 78 4.91 -9.58 6.05
N ALA A 79 4.00 -8.62 6.18
CA ALA A 79 3.23 -8.41 7.39
C ALA A 79 1.73 -8.29 7.06
N PRO A 80 0.84 -8.99 7.77
CA PRO A 80 -0.59 -8.84 7.58
C PRO A 80 -1.06 -7.47 8.07
N PHE A 81 -1.88 -6.80 7.27
CA PHE A 81 -2.48 -5.50 7.60
C PHE A 81 -3.96 -5.61 7.96
N PHE A 82 -4.50 -6.82 8.03
CA PHE A 82 -5.88 -7.11 8.42
C PHE A 82 -5.95 -8.38 9.25
N ARG A 83 -7.01 -8.51 10.01
CA ARG A 83 -7.41 -9.74 10.71
C ARG A 83 -8.85 -10.09 10.34
N LEU A 84 -9.13 -11.37 10.34
CA LEU A 84 -10.48 -11.89 10.23
C LEU A 84 -11.01 -12.15 11.64
N THR A 85 -12.13 -11.53 11.96
CA THR A 85 -12.83 -11.75 13.22
C THR A 85 -14.18 -12.40 12.94
N LEU A 86 -14.59 -13.26 13.85
CA LEU A 86 -15.94 -13.77 13.86
C LEU A 86 -16.91 -12.69 14.36
N ASP A 87 -18.14 -12.79 13.92
CA ASP A 87 -19.23 -12.00 14.46
C ASP A 87 -19.44 -12.30 15.94
N ASP A 88 -19.81 -11.27 16.73
CA ASP A 88 -20.01 -11.38 18.18
C ASP A 88 -21.05 -12.46 18.56
N ALA A 89 -22.07 -12.67 17.72
CA ALA A 89 -23.07 -13.72 17.93
C ALA A 89 -22.45 -15.12 17.81
N THR A 90 -21.64 -15.34 16.78
CA THR A 90 -20.91 -16.60 16.56
C THR A 90 -19.85 -16.84 17.64
N LEU A 91 -19.16 -15.77 18.08
CA LEU A 91 -18.22 -15.83 19.21
C LEU A 91 -18.91 -16.23 20.51
N ALA A 92 -20.14 -15.74 20.77
CA ALA A 92 -20.91 -16.09 21.95
C ALA A 92 -21.38 -17.55 21.93
N GLU A 93 -21.72 -18.10 20.76
CA GLU A 93 -22.07 -19.51 20.59
C GLU A 93 -20.88 -20.46 20.82
N ILE A 94 -19.68 -20.04 20.37
CA ILE A 94 -18.45 -20.84 20.46
C ILE A 94 -17.78 -20.68 21.84
N GLY A 95 -18.04 -19.59 22.55
CA GLY A 95 -17.32 -19.11 23.73
C GLY A 95 -17.22 -20.08 24.94
N GLN A 96 -17.86 -21.23 24.89
CA GLN A 96 -17.78 -22.29 25.93
C GLN A 96 -16.85 -23.46 25.54
N ASN A 97 -16.32 -23.48 24.31
CA ASN A 97 -15.46 -24.57 23.85
C ASN A 97 -14.11 -24.05 23.39
N GLU A 98 -13.12 -24.06 24.28
CA GLU A 98 -11.77 -23.54 23.99
C GLU A 98 -11.08 -24.26 22.83
N THR A 99 -11.33 -25.56 22.65
CA THR A 99 -10.75 -26.33 21.53
C THR A 99 -11.31 -25.87 20.19
N ALA A 100 -12.61 -25.65 20.09
CA ALA A 100 -13.26 -25.15 18.88
C ALA A 100 -12.79 -23.72 18.54
N LYS A 101 -12.54 -22.89 19.55
CA LYS A 101 -12.00 -21.53 19.37
C LYS A 101 -10.60 -21.57 18.76
N GLY A 102 -9.71 -22.42 19.24
CA GLY A 102 -8.36 -22.59 18.71
C GLY A 102 -8.34 -23.05 17.25
N GLU A 103 -9.18 -24.04 16.89
CA GLU A 103 -9.28 -24.52 15.50
C GLU A 103 -9.80 -23.46 14.55
N ILE A 104 -10.73 -22.62 15.00
CA ILE A 104 -11.27 -21.52 14.20
C ILE A 104 -10.23 -20.42 14.01
N GLU A 105 -9.52 -20.01 15.07
CA GLU A 105 -8.45 -19.02 14.99
C GLU A 105 -7.33 -19.47 14.04
N GLU A 106 -6.97 -20.74 14.06
CA GLU A 106 -6.01 -21.32 13.10
C GLU A 106 -6.57 -21.28 11.67
N GLY A 107 -7.84 -21.63 11.48
CA GLY A 107 -8.52 -21.53 10.19
C GLY A 107 -8.51 -20.11 9.63
N LEU A 108 -8.83 -19.12 10.46
CA LEU A 108 -8.80 -17.70 10.08
C LEU A 108 -7.38 -17.23 9.71
N ALA A 109 -6.39 -17.60 10.51
CA ALA A 109 -4.99 -17.28 10.21
C ALA A 109 -4.49 -17.91 8.89
N ARG A 110 -5.01 -19.09 8.51
CA ARG A 110 -4.73 -19.72 7.22
C ARG A 110 -5.35 -18.94 6.06
N ILE A 111 -6.58 -18.46 6.21
CA ILE A 111 -7.25 -17.61 5.22
C ILE A 111 -6.48 -16.30 5.04
N GLU A 112 -6.11 -15.63 6.14
CA GLU A 112 -5.31 -14.40 6.12
C GLU A 112 -3.99 -14.59 5.33
N ARG A 113 -3.27 -15.67 5.61
CA ARG A 113 -2.03 -16.02 4.90
C ARG A 113 -2.27 -16.24 3.41
N THR A 114 -3.36 -16.92 3.03
CA THR A 114 -3.70 -17.17 1.63
C THR A 114 -4.02 -15.86 0.88
N VAL A 115 -4.74 -14.94 1.51
CA VAL A 115 -5.02 -13.61 0.94
C VAL A 115 -3.74 -12.79 0.79
N MET A 116 -2.86 -12.79 1.79
CA MET A 116 -1.56 -12.11 1.70
C MET A 116 -0.70 -12.69 0.58
N GLN A 117 -0.65 -14.00 0.45
CA GLN A 117 0.07 -14.67 -0.64
C GLN A 117 -0.49 -14.30 -2.02
N GLU A 118 -1.81 -14.14 -2.16
CA GLU A 118 -2.42 -13.69 -3.41
C GLU A 118 -2.02 -12.24 -3.76
N ILE A 119 -1.93 -11.34 -2.77
CA ILE A 119 -1.46 -9.96 -2.96
C ILE A 119 -0.03 -9.95 -3.51
N GLU A 120 0.87 -10.78 -2.94
CA GLU A 120 2.25 -10.89 -3.40
C GLU A 120 2.34 -11.50 -4.81
N THR A 121 1.66 -12.63 -5.02
CA THR A 121 1.71 -13.39 -6.28
C THR A 121 1.12 -12.61 -7.45
N SER A 122 0.06 -11.82 -7.20
CA SER A 122 -0.61 -11.01 -8.22
C SER A 122 0.08 -9.66 -8.47
N ALA A 123 1.21 -9.38 -7.82
CA ALA A 123 1.98 -8.13 -7.93
C ALA A 123 1.13 -6.85 -7.79
N LEU A 124 0.14 -6.87 -6.90
CA LEU A 124 -0.85 -5.79 -6.76
C LEU A 124 -0.23 -4.45 -6.30
N ARG A 125 0.98 -4.50 -5.72
CA ARG A 125 1.68 -3.29 -5.25
C ARG A 125 2.07 -2.36 -6.38
N VAL A 126 2.43 -2.88 -7.56
CA VAL A 126 2.88 -2.06 -8.69
C VAL A 126 1.78 -1.13 -9.20
N PRO A 127 0.59 -1.64 -9.60
CA PRO A 127 -0.50 -0.75 -9.99
C PRO A 127 -0.98 0.12 -8.82
N PHE A 128 -0.94 -0.38 -7.60
CA PHE A 128 -1.36 0.43 -6.46
C PHE A 128 -0.41 1.60 -6.17
N PHE A 129 0.89 1.44 -6.39
CA PHE A 129 1.84 2.56 -6.31
C PHE A 129 1.51 3.68 -7.31
N GLU A 130 1.08 3.32 -8.53
CA GLU A 130 0.60 4.29 -9.50
C GLU A 130 -0.68 5.00 -9.02
N ALA A 131 -1.64 4.24 -8.49
CA ALA A 131 -2.85 4.81 -7.91
C ALA A 131 -2.54 5.80 -6.77
N LEU A 132 -1.57 5.47 -5.91
CA LEU A 132 -1.14 6.36 -4.83
C LEU A 132 -0.52 7.66 -5.35
N LYS A 133 0.26 7.63 -6.42
CA LYS A 133 0.76 8.87 -7.04
C LYS A 133 -0.38 9.76 -7.54
N GLN A 134 -1.38 9.16 -8.19
CA GLN A 134 -2.56 9.91 -8.64
C GLN A 134 -3.37 10.43 -7.44
N LEU A 135 -3.49 9.64 -6.38
CA LEU A 135 -4.22 10.00 -5.17
C LEU A 135 -3.55 11.16 -4.43
N VAL A 136 -2.23 11.13 -4.24
CA VAL A 136 -1.47 12.22 -3.61
C VAL A 136 -1.52 13.49 -4.46
N LEU A 137 -1.45 13.36 -5.78
CA LEU A 137 -1.46 14.50 -6.71
C LEU A 137 -2.86 15.11 -6.87
N ALA A 138 -3.83 14.29 -7.29
CA ALA A 138 -5.17 14.73 -7.69
C ALA A 138 -6.23 14.53 -6.62
N GLY A 139 -5.89 13.86 -5.52
CA GLY A 139 -6.85 13.49 -4.48
C GLY A 139 -7.81 12.37 -4.84
N ASN A 140 -7.71 11.81 -6.05
CA ASN A 140 -8.69 10.88 -6.59
C ASN A 140 -8.02 9.83 -7.48
N ALA A 141 -8.44 8.57 -7.32
CA ALA A 141 -8.11 7.47 -8.22
C ALA A 141 -9.23 6.43 -8.19
N LEU A 142 -9.55 5.82 -9.32
CA LEU A 142 -10.50 4.72 -9.37
C LEU A 142 -9.75 3.42 -9.64
N LEU A 143 -9.89 2.45 -8.76
CA LEU A 143 -9.40 1.10 -8.94
C LEU A 143 -10.51 0.22 -9.51
N TYR A 144 -10.17 -0.63 -10.44
CA TYR A 144 -11.04 -1.68 -10.96
C TYR A 144 -10.34 -3.02 -10.87
N MET A 145 -10.95 -3.95 -10.17
CA MET A 145 -10.47 -5.34 -10.05
C MET A 145 -11.31 -6.24 -10.96
N PRO A 146 -10.82 -6.59 -12.16
CA PRO A 146 -11.53 -7.48 -13.07
C PRO A 146 -11.61 -8.90 -12.50
N LYS A 147 -12.58 -9.69 -13.00
CA LYS A 147 -12.82 -11.07 -12.55
C LYS A 147 -11.61 -11.99 -12.75
N ASP A 148 -10.81 -11.71 -13.77
CA ASP A 148 -9.64 -12.50 -14.15
C ASP A 148 -8.39 -12.17 -13.32
N GLY A 149 -8.49 -11.16 -12.45
CA GLY A 149 -7.44 -10.73 -11.53
C GLY A 149 -6.67 -9.51 -12.02
N GLY A 150 -5.73 -9.06 -11.19
CA GLY A 150 -5.02 -7.80 -11.40
C GLY A 150 -5.83 -6.59 -10.93
N ILE A 151 -5.23 -5.42 -11.04
CA ILE A 151 -5.88 -4.12 -10.79
C ILE A 151 -5.63 -3.23 -11.98
N ARG A 152 -6.69 -2.57 -12.48
CA ARG A 152 -6.62 -1.49 -13.45
C ARG A 152 -6.91 -0.18 -12.74
N ILE A 153 -6.22 0.87 -13.17
CA ILE A 153 -6.35 2.20 -12.60
C ILE A 153 -6.95 3.13 -13.64
N PHE A 154 -7.93 3.89 -13.21
CA PHE A 154 -8.49 4.98 -13.98
C PHE A 154 -8.10 6.30 -13.31
N SER A 155 -7.38 7.12 -14.04
CA SER A 155 -7.08 8.49 -13.65
C SER A 155 -8.35 9.35 -13.66
N LEU A 156 -8.32 10.46 -12.93
CA LEU A 156 -9.50 11.31 -12.72
C LEU A 156 -10.15 11.80 -14.02
N ASP A 157 -9.40 11.93 -15.12
CA ASP A 157 -9.91 12.31 -16.44
C ASP A 157 -10.75 11.21 -17.11
N ARG A 158 -10.66 9.95 -16.64
CA ARG A 158 -11.27 8.78 -17.28
C ARG A 158 -12.50 8.23 -16.56
N TYR A 159 -12.92 8.83 -15.46
CA TYR A 159 -14.13 8.43 -14.75
C TYR A 159 -14.85 9.60 -14.10
N VAL A 160 -16.10 9.39 -13.80
CA VAL A 160 -16.93 10.29 -12.98
C VAL A 160 -17.60 9.49 -11.87
N VAL A 161 -17.83 10.12 -10.74
CA VAL A 161 -18.49 9.51 -9.58
C VAL A 161 -19.52 10.49 -9.01
N LYS A 162 -20.63 9.95 -8.52
CA LYS A 162 -21.63 10.69 -7.73
C LYS A 162 -21.80 10.01 -6.38
N ARG A 163 -21.86 10.82 -5.32
CA ARG A 163 -22.02 10.36 -3.94
C ARG A 163 -23.26 10.98 -3.32
N ASP A 164 -23.77 10.35 -2.27
CA ASP A 164 -24.80 10.96 -1.41
C ASP A 164 -24.16 11.91 -0.38
N ALA A 165 -24.99 12.59 0.40
CA ALA A 165 -24.55 13.52 1.44
C ALA A 165 -23.67 12.84 2.52
N SER A 166 -23.82 11.53 2.74
CA SER A 166 -23.01 10.74 3.67
C SER A 166 -21.67 10.27 3.04
N GLY A 167 -21.45 10.57 1.75
CA GLY A 167 -20.26 10.16 0.99
C GLY A 167 -20.33 8.75 0.41
N ASN A 168 -21.49 8.05 0.50
CA ASN A 168 -21.65 6.76 -0.14
C ASN A 168 -21.76 6.92 -1.66
N ILE A 169 -21.18 5.98 -2.39
CA ILE A 169 -21.20 5.97 -3.84
C ILE A 169 -22.60 5.61 -4.33
N LEU A 170 -23.16 6.44 -5.22
CA LEU A 170 -24.43 6.22 -5.91
C LEU A 170 -24.22 5.66 -7.31
N GLU A 171 -23.30 6.28 -8.05
CA GLU A 171 -23.00 5.89 -9.42
C GLU A 171 -21.53 6.18 -9.78
N ILE A 172 -20.98 5.36 -10.68
CA ILE A 172 -19.65 5.52 -11.26
C ILE A 172 -19.80 5.29 -12.75
N ILE A 173 -19.18 6.14 -13.57
CA ILE A 173 -19.10 5.91 -15.01
C ILE A 173 -17.64 6.05 -15.42
N THR A 174 -17.09 5.00 -16.06
CA THR A 174 -15.76 5.06 -16.67
C THR A 174 -15.88 5.31 -18.16
N LYS A 175 -14.91 6.03 -18.71
CA LYS A 175 -14.74 6.29 -20.13
C LYS A 175 -13.40 5.73 -20.60
N GLU A 176 -13.41 4.84 -21.57
CA GLU A 176 -12.22 4.22 -22.16
C GLU A 176 -12.22 4.42 -23.67
N SER A 177 -11.08 4.82 -24.21
CA SER A 177 -10.89 4.86 -25.67
C SER A 177 -10.34 3.51 -26.12
N VAL A 178 -11.14 2.74 -26.86
CA VAL A 178 -10.83 1.38 -27.25
C VAL A 178 -10.86 1.22 -28.77
N SER A 179 -9.95 0.39 -29.29
CA SER A 179 -10.01 0.01 -30.70
C SER A 179 -11.21 -0.95 -30.93
N PRO A 180 -11.94 -0.82 -32.04
CA PRO A 180 -13.03 -1.75 -32.39
C PRO A 180 -12.62 -3.22 -32.36
N LEU A 181 -11.37 -3.52 -32.72
CA LEU A 181 -10.81 -4.88 -32.75
C LEU A 181 -10.67 -5.51 -31.35
N MET A 182 -10.58 -4.69 -30.31
CA MET A 182 -10.43 -5.16 -28.92
C MET A 182 -11.78 -5.39 -28.23
N LEU A 183 -12.87 -5.05 -28.87
CA LEU A 183 -14.21 -5.19 -28.32
C LEU A 183 -14.70 -6.64 -28.40
N PRO A 184 -15.58 -7.07 -27.47
CA PRO A 184 -16.28 -8.34 -27.59
C PRO A 184 -17.03 -8.46 -28.92
N LYS A 185 -17.18 -9.67 -29.46
CA LYS A 185 -17.88 -9.92 -30.75
C LYS A 185 -19.26 -9.26 -30.83
N ALA A 186 -20.05 -9.35 -29.75
CA ALA A 186 -21.36 -8.71 -29.68
C ALA A 186 -21.32 -7.18 -29.85
N ALA A 187 -20.24 -6.53 -29.41
CA ALA A 187 -20.05 -5.09 -29.63
C ALA A 187 -19.54 -4.79 -31.05
N GLN A 188 -18.71 -5.67 -31.62
CA GLN A 188 -18.27 -5.56 -33.02
C GLN A 188 -19.45 -5.69 -34.00
N GLU A 189 -20.36 -6.63 -33.77
CA GLU A 189 -21.59 -6.82 -34.54
C GLU A 189 -22.50 -5.59 -34.51
N LEU A 190 -22.64 -4.93 -33.36
CA LEU A 190 -23.37 -3.66 -33.22
C LEU A 190 -22.77 -2.53 -34.06
N LEU A 191 -21.46 -2.51 -34.22
CA LEU A 191 -20.75 -1.44 -34.93
C LEU A 191 -20.84 -1.61 -36.46
N GLY A 192 -21.14 -2.83 -36.96
CA GLY A 192 -21.20 -3.18 -38.38
C GLY A 192 -19.82 -3.18 -39.06
N GLU A 193 -19.76 -3.71 -40.29
CA GLU A 193 -18.52 -3.84 -41.06
C GLU A 193 -17.88 -2.49 -41.50
N THR A 194 -18.62 -1.39 -41.39
CA THR A 194 -18.17 -0.03 -41.77
C THR A 194 -17.38 0.70 -40.70
N SER A 195 -17.11 0.09 -39.58
CA SER A 195 -16.32 0.72 -38.52
C SER A 195 -14.84 0.81 -38.93
N ASP A 196 -14.32 2.03 -39.06
CA ASP A 196 -12.89 2.26 -39.32
C ASP A 196 -12.07 1.70 -38.13
N ASN A 197 -11.40 0.57 -38.38
CA ASN A 197 -10.62 -0.15 -37.36
C ASN A 197 -9.47 0.68 -36.76
N ASN A 198 -9.11 1.79 -37.40
CA ASN A 198 -8.05 2.69 -36.94
C ASN A 198 -8.55 3.79 -35.99
N LYS A 199 -9.85 3.98 -35.88
CA LYS A 199 -10.42 4.98 -34.98
C LYS A 199 -10.83 4.37 -33.65
N SER A 200 -10.24 4.88 -32.57
CA SER A 200 -10.69 4.54 -31.22
C SER A 200 -12.11 5.03 -30.96
N LEU A 201 -12.87 4.23 -30.25
CA LEU A 201 -14.25 4.54 -29.83
C LEU A 201 -14.32 4.68 -28.31
N ASP A 202 -15.18 5.58 -27.85
CA ASP A 202 -15.45 5.73 -26.43
C ASP A 202 -16.40 4.62 -25.95
N LEU A 203 -15.87 3.79 -25.04
CA LEU A 203 -16.62 2.78 -24.29
C LEU A 203 -16.94 3.34 -22.92
N TYR A 204 -18.21 3.38 -22.57
CA TYR A 204 -18.68 3.78 -21.26
C TYR A 204 -19.08 2.55 -20.44
N THR A 205 -18.59 2.42 -19.21
CA THR A 205 -19.05 1.43 -18.24
C THR A 205 -19.78 2.16 -17.12
N TYR A 206 -21.08 1.93 -17.00
CA TYR A 206 -21.93 2.52 -15.99
C TYR A 206 -22.18 1.55 -14.86
N VAL A 207 -21.87 1.95 -13.66
CA VAL A 207 -22.06 1.21 -12.41
C VAL A 207 -22.97 2.01 -11.51
N LYS A 208 -24.17 1.52 -11.26
CA LYS A 208 -25.19 2.19 -10.45
C LYS A 208 -25.55 1.37 -9.23
N ARG A 209 -25.65 2.04 -8.08
CA ARG A 209 -26.14 1.43 -6.85
C ARG A 209 -27.66 1.30 -6.92
N ASP A 210 -28.14 0.10 -6.73
CA ASP A 210 -29.55 -0.22 -6.62
C ASP A 210 -29.85 -0.78 -5.21
N THR A 211 -31.11 -1.05 -4.89
CA THR A 211 -31.50 -1.58 -3.59
C THR A 211 -30.80 -2.94 -3.33
N GLY A 212 -29.72 -2.92 -2.51
CA GLY A 212 -28.98 -4.13 -2.11
C GLY A 212 -27.99 -4.70 -3.12
N LYS A 213 -27.84 -4.11 -4.31
CA LYS A 213 -26.92 -4.59 -5.35
C LYS A 213 -26.36 -3.42 -6.18
N TRP A 214 -25.32 -3.69 -6.96
CA TRP A 214 -24.83 -2.83 -8.02
C TRP A 214 -25.25 -3.39 -9.36
N THR A 215 -25.70 -2.54 -10.26
CA THR A 215 -25.98 -2.86 -11.65
C THR A 215 -24.88 -2.29 -12.52
N VAL A 216 -24.43 -3.07 -13.52
CA VAL A 216 -23.37 -2.64 -14.45
C VAL A 216 -23.87 -2.84 -15.87
N VAL A 217 -23.59 -1.85 -16.72
CA VAL A 217 -23.92 -1.89 -18.14
C VAL A 217 -22.81 -1.19 -18.93
N GLN A 218 -22.52 -1.68 -20.14
CA GLN A 218 -21.58 -1.02 -21.05
C GLN A 218 -22.31 -0.47 -22.28
N GLU A 219 -21.89 0.73 -22.67
CA GLU A 219 -22.44 1.47 -23.82
C GLU A 219 -21.33 1.90 -24.76
N ILE A 220 -21.58 1.78 -26.06
CA ILE A 220 -20.72 2.30 -27.12
C ILE A 220 -21.58 2.96 -28.19
N LYS A 221 -21.19 4.14 -28.67
CA LYS A 221 -21.96 4.93 -29.66
C LYS A 221 -23.44 5.10 -29.29
N GLY A 222 -23.80 5.23 -28.03
CA GLY A 222 -25.18 5.37 -27.57
C GLY A 222 -26.00 4.08 -27.56
N GLN A 223 -25.36 2.91 -27.71
CA GLN A 223 -26.02 1.61 -27.70
C GLN A 223 -25.45 0.72 -26.61
N VAL A 224 -26.33 0.06 -25.87
CA VAL A 224 -25.93 -0.92 -24.85
C VAL A 224 -25.38 -2.18 -25.54
N ILE A 225 -24.22 -2.62 -25.09
CA ILE A 225 -23.58 -3.85 -25.59
C ILE A 225 -24.38 -5.06 -25.07
N PRO A 226 -24.91 -5.92 -25.95
CA PRO A 226 -25.61 -7.14 -25.53
C PRO A 226 -24.72 -8.03 -24.66
N GLY A 227 -25.28 -8.52 -23.53
CA GLY A 227 -24.56 -9.36 -22.60
C GLY A 227 -23.59 -8.62 -21.67
N SER A 228 -23.48 -7.29 -21.77
CA SER A 228 -22.66 -6.49 -20.85
C SER A 228 -23.34 -6.22 -19.49
N GLN A 229 -24.64 -6.45 -19.42
CA GLN A 229 -25.40 -6.25 -18.18
C GLN A 229 -24.99 -7.27 -17.11
N GLY A 230 -24.73 -6.78 -15.92
CA GLY A 230 -24.33 -7.59 -14.78
C GLY A 230 -24.75 -6.99 -13.46
N THR A 231 -24.64 -7.80 -12.42
CA THR A 231 -24.90 -7.35 -11.06
C THR A 231 -23.80 -7.81 -10.11
N TYR A 232 -23.51 -6.98 -9.11
CA TYR A 232 -22.62 -7.32 -8.00
C TYR A 232 -23.34 -7.13 -6.66
N PRO A 233 -23.05 -7.92 -5.62
CA PRO A 233 -23.53 -7.67 -4.27
C PRO A 233 -23.09 -6.29 -3.77
N LYS A 234 -23.82 -5.75 -2.78
CA LYS A 234 -23.60 -4.38 -2.25
C LYS A 234 -22.15 -4.15 -1.78
N ASP A 235 -21.55 -5.13 -1.14
CA ASP A 235 -20.23 -5.13 -0.51
C ASP A 235 -19.11 -5.64 -1.44
N LYS A 236 -19.45 -6.05 -2.69
CA LYS A 236 -18.53 -6.69 -3.64
C LYS A 236 -18.45 -5.94 -4.97
N ASN A 237 -18.48 -4.61 -4.93
CA ASN A 237 -18.28 -3.77 -6.10
C ASN A 237 -16.80 -3.81 -6.53
N PRO A 238 -16.48 -4.25 -7.76
CA PRO A 238 -15.10 -4.27 -8.24
C PRO A 238 -14.52 -2.89 -8.58
N PHE A 239 -15.35 -1.83 -8.57
CA PHE A 239 -14.95 -0.46 -8.80
C PHE A 239 -14.81 0.28 -7.46
N ILE A 240 -13.61 0.68 -7.13
CA ILE A 240 -13.25 1.29 -5.83
C ILE A 240 -12.75 2.71 -6.09
N PRO A 241 -13.62 3.76 -6.03
CA PRO A 241 -13.20 5.15 -6.15
C PRO A 241 -12.62 5.66 -4.81
N LEU A 242 -11.34 5.96 -4.81
CA LEU A 242 -10.57 6.42 -3.68
C LEU A 242 -10.55 7.94 -3.58
N ARG A 243 -10.47 8.45 -2.36
CA ARG A 243 -10.24 9.85 -2.04
C ARG A 243 -9.05 10.00 -1.11
N PHE A 244 -8.24 11.04 -1.32
CA PHE A 244 -7.16 11.39 -0.40
C PHE A 244 -7.73 12.19 0.79
N ASN A 245 -8.03 13.47 0.63
CA ASN A 245 -8.72 14.26 1.65
C ASN A 245 -10.20 14.34 1.32
N ARG A 246 -11.03 13.86 2.25
CA ARG A 246 -12.49 13.92 2.12
C ARG A 246 -12.99 15.24 2.68
N ILE A 247 -13.78 15.97 1.87
CA ILE A 247 -14.55 17.11 2.31
C ILE A 247 -16.03 16.72 2.27
N ASP A 248 -16.76 17.04 3.31
CA ASP A 248 -18.19 16.74 3.40
C ASP A 248 -18.97 17.45 2.29
N GLY A 249 -19.89 16.72 1.67
CA GLY A 249 -20.66 17.21 0.54
C GLY A 249 -19.96 17.22 -0.81
N GLU A 250 -18.65 16.92 -0.90
CA GLU A 250 -17.94 16.80 -2.18
C GLU A 250 -17.94 15.35 -2.69
N ASP A 251 -18.16 15.18 -4.00
CA ASP A 251 -18.10 13.87 -4.67
C ASP A 251 -16.66 13.37 -4.81
N TYR A 252 -15.68 14.29 -4.89
CA TYR A 252 -14.26 14.05 -5.10
C TYR A 252 -13.42 14.47 -3.90
N GLY A 253 -12.26 13.86 -3.74
CA GLY A 253 -11.28 14.23 -2.72
C GLY A 253 -10.35 15.35 -3.18
N ARG A 254 -9.62 15.95 -2.23
CA ARG A 254 -8.57 16.94 -2.45
C ARG A 254 -7.20 16.27 -2.39
N GLY A 255 -6.29 16.67 -3.28
CA GLY A 255 -4.92 16.14 -3.31
C GLY A 255 -4.00 16.81 -2.29
N PHE A 256 -2.99 16.08 -1.84
CA PHE A 256 -1.95 16.64 -0.96
C PHE A 256 -1.18 17.78 -1.64
N ILE A 257 -0.91 17.66 -2.95
CA ILE A 257 -0.19 18.67 -3.71
C ILE A 257 -0.98 19.98 -3.77
N GLU A 258 -2.33 19.92 -3.76
CA GLU A 258 -3.19 21.13 -3.77
C GLU A 258 -2.90 22.03 -2.56
N GLU A 259 -2.60 21.46 -1.40
CA GLU A 259 -2.31 22.21 -0.16
C GLU A 259 -0.99 22.99 -0.25
N TYR A 260 -0.03 22.50 -1.02
CA TYR A 260 1.31 23.07 -1.15
C TYR A 260 1.59 23.67 -2.53
N ILE A 261 0.56 23.84 -3.37
CA ILE A 261 0.72 24.29 -4.76
C ILE A 261 1.40 25.68 -4.85
N GLY A 262 1.08 26.58 -3.91
CA GLY A 262 1.68 27.92 -3.85
C GLY A 262 3.18 27.88 -3.58
N ASP A 263 3.63 27.04 -2.67
CA ASP A 263 5.06 26.87 -2.37
C ASP A 263 5.80 26.24 -3.56
N LEU A 264 5.22 25.21 -4.18
CA LEU A 264 5.81 24.55 -5.36
C LEU A 264 5.92 25.49 -6.56
N GLN A 265 4.88 26.30 -6.83
CA GLN A 265 4.90 27.30 -7.91
C GLN A 265 5.91 28.42 -7.64
N SER A 266 6.00 28.86 -6.40
CA SER A 266 6.99 29.87 -5.99
C SER A 266 8.41 29.35 -6.14
N LEU A 267 8.67 28.12 -5.70
CA LEU A 267 9.96 27.47 -5.84
C LEU A 267 10.34 27.25 -7.31
N GLU A 268 9.38 26.80 -8.14
CA GLU A 268 9.57 26.66 -9.59
C GLU A 268 9.97 27.97 -10.25
N SER A 269 9.25 29.05 -9.92
CA SER A 269 9.51 30.39 -10.47
C SER A 269 10.87 30.95 -10.04
N LEU A 270 11.23 30.78 -8.76
CA LEU A 270 12.53 31.21 -8.24
C LEU A 270 13.68 30.41 -8.85
N THR A 271 13.55 29.07 -8.90
CA THR A 271 14.58 28.19 -9.45
C THR A 271 14.79 28.48 -10.94
N ARG A 272 13.70 28.67 -11.70
CA ARG A 272 13.77 29.07 -13.11
C ARG A 272 14.49 30.40 -13.27
N ALA A 273 14.11 31.41 -12.50
CA ALA A 273 14.74 32.74 -12.56
C ALA A 273 16.23 32.69 -12.23
N ILE A 274 16.64 31.87 -11.25
CA ILE A 274 18.04 31.68 -10.88
C ILE A 274 18.82 31.01 -12.01
N VAL A 275 18.29 29.93 -12.60
CA VAL A 275 18.95 29.17 -13.67
C VAL A 275 19.07 30.02 -14.94
N GLU A 276 17.98 30.63 -15.41
CA GLU A 276 17.94 31.48 -16.60
C GLU A 276 18.78 32.75 -16.42
N GLY A 277 18.68 33.39 -15.25
CA GLY A 277 19.46 34.56 -14.90
C GLY A 277 20.96 34.27 -14.77
N SER A 278 21.32 33.13 -14.20
CA SER A 278 22.74 32.68 -14.15
C SER A 278 23.28 32.40 -15.55
N ALA A 279 22.48 31.75 -16.40
CA ALA A 279 22.86 31.51 -17.80
C ALA A 279 23.03 32.82 -18.62
N ALA A 280 22.16 33.80 -18.37
CA ALA A 280 22.25 35.13 -18.97
C ALA A 280 23.49 35.90 -18.45
N SER A 281 23.77 35.83 -17.16
CA SER A 281 24.92 36.47 -16.51
C SER A 281 26.27 35.87 -16.96
N ALA A 282 26.28 34.60 -17.35
CA ALA A 282 27.45 33.93 -17.91
C ALA A 282 27.82 34.42 -19.33
N LYS A 283 26.88 35.08 -20.03
CA LYS A 283 27.12 35.67 -21.33
C LYS A 283 27.81 37.01 -21.16
N VAL A 284 29.05 37.11 -21.62
CA VAL A 284 29.80 38.38 -21.68
C VAL A 284 29.63 38.94 -23.09
N LEU A 285 28.99 40.11 -23.20
CA LEU A 285 28.90 40.84 -24.45
C LEU A 285 29.94 41.96 -24.45
N PHE A 286 30.78 41.97 -25.46
CA PHE A 286 31.71 43.05 -25.68
C PHE A 286 31.06 44.07 -26.60
N MET A 287 31.02 45.31 -26.16
CA MET A 287 30.57 46.45 -26.96
C MET A 287 31.77 47.26 -27.39
N VAL A 288 31.85 47.53 -28.68
CA VAL A 288 32.92 48.35 -29.25
C VAL A 288 32.30 49.66 -29.71
N SER A 289 32.89 50.78 -29.29
CA SER A 289 32.42 52.10 -29.67
C SER A 289 32.45 52.26 -31.19
N PRO A 290 31.36 52.70 -31.84
CA PRO A 290 31.28 52.83 -33.27
C PRO A 290 32.29 53.88 -33.83
N ASN A 291 32.65 54.84 -32.99
CA ASN A 291 33.60 55.93 -33.35
C ASN A 291 35.01 55.70 -32.78
N GLY A 292 35.26 54.52 -32.19
CA GLY A 292 36.56 54.19 -31.61
C GLY A 292 37.62 53.77 -32.65
N THR A 293 38.86 53.75 -32.20
CA THR A 293 40.03 53.29 -33.02
C THR A 293 40.10 51.75 -33.08
N THR A 294 39.42 51.06 -32.15
CA THR A 294 39.41 49.59 -32.02
C THR A 294 38.41 48.97 -32.99
N LYS A 295 38.89 48.09 -33.86
CA LYS A 295 37.99 47.37 -34.79
C LYS A 295 37.45 46.12 -34.20
N ALA A 296 36.11 46.01 -34.10
CA ALA A 296 35.39 44.86 -33.53
C ALA A 296 35.79 43.51 -34.15
N ARG A 297 36.00 43.49 -35.49
CA ARG A 297 36.40 42.27 -36.20
C ARG A 297 37.83 41.80 -35.83
N THR A 298 38.78 42.73 -35.65
CA THR A 298 40.15 42.39 -35.24
C THR A 298 40.17 41.83 -33.82
N LEU A 299 39.36 42.41 -32.91
CA LEU A 299 39.26 41.95 -31.54
C LEU A 299 38.59 40.56 -31.46
N ALA A 300 37.54 40.33 -32.24
CA ALA A 300 36.81 39.04 -32.24
C ALA A 300 37.63 37.87 -32.81
N GLN A 301 38.62 38.15 -33.68
CA GLN A 301 39.49 37.14 -34.29
C GLN A 301 40.83 36.97 -33.57
N ALA A 302 41.13 37.82 -32.58
CA ALA A 302 42.40 37.79 -31.87
C ALA A 302 42.49 36.58 -30.94
N PRO A 303 43.55 35.76 -31.06
CA PRO A 303 43.78 34.67 -30.13
C PRO A 303 44.18 35.19 -28.74
N ASN A 304 44.08 34.33 -27.72
CA ASN A 304 44.50 34.71 -26.38
C ASN A 304 45.96 35.15 -26.32
N GLY A 305 46.24 36.33 -25.72
CA GLY A 305 47.56 36.90 -25.64
C GLY A 305 48.01 37.69 -26.88
N ALA A 306 47.17 37.90 -27.91
CA ALA A 306 47.47 38.70 -29.08
C ALA A 306 47.59 40.19 -28.73
N ILE A 307 48.54 40.89 -29.44
CA ILE A 307 48.65 42.32 -29.35
C ILE A 307 47.80 42.96 -30.47
N VAL A 308 46.76 43.69 -30.05
CA VAL A 308 45.75 44.29 -30.92
C VAL A 308 45.92 45.83 -30.81
N GLN A 309 45.95 46.53 -31.94
CA GLN A 309 45.95 47.98 -31.96
C GLN A 309 44.56 48.54 -31.66
N GLY A 310 44.45 49.42 -30.66
CA GLY A 310 43.16 50.00 -30.22
C GLY A 310 43.28 50.72 -28.89
N SER A 311 42.16 51.24 -28.41
CA SER A 311 42.01 51.81 -27.06
C SER A 311 41.17 50.92 -26.18
N ALA A 312 41.63 50.65 -24.96
CA ALA A 312 40.85 49.91 -23.99
C ALA A 312 39.51 50.59 -23.62
N GLN A 313 39.47 51.94 -23.81
CA GLN A 313 38.24 52.71 -23.56
C GLN A 313 37.17 52.54 -24.65
N ASP A 314 37.57 52.06 -25.84
CA ASP A 314 36.62 51.75 -26.90
C ASP A 314 35.82 50.45 -26.67
N VAL A 315 36.28 49.62 -25.74
CA VAL A 315 35.69 48.33 -25.48
C VAL A 315 35.09 48.31 -24.08
N SER A 316 33.79 48.16 -24.01
CA SER A 316 33.09 47.95 -22.74
C SER A 316 32.48 46.54 -22.71
N THR A 317 32.42 45.95 -21.51
CA THR A 317 31.75 44.68 -21.31
C THR A 317 30.39 44.92 -20.70
N LEU A 318 29.35 44.47 -21.38
CA LEU A 318 28.00 44.44 -20.78
C LEU A 318 27.91 43.21 -19.91
N ARG A 319 27.92 43.42 -18.60
CA ARG A 319 27.69 42.36 -17.58
C ARG A 319 26.44 42.67 -16.82
N VAL A 320 25.66 41.65 -16.54
CA VAL A 320 24.50 41.75 -15.64
C VAL A 320 24.99 41.58 -14.19
N GLU A 321 25.14 42.70 -13.48
CA GLU A 321 25.60 42.72 -12.08
C GLU A 321 24.39 42.57 -11.12
N LYS A 322 23.83 41.36 -11.02
CA LYS A 322 22.70 41.03 -10.12
C LYS A 322 23.05 39.98 -9.04
N HIS A 323 24.29 39.92 -8.63
CA HIS A 323 24.75 38.89 -7.66
C HIS A 323 23.95 38.91 -6.34
N ASN A 324 23.63 40.10 -5.83
CA ASN A 324 22.86 40.21 -4.58
C ASN A 324 21.42 39.74 -4.75
N ASP A 325 20.77 40.03 -5.88
CA ASP A 325 19.39 39.60 -6.16
C ASP A 325 19.31 38.08 -6.27
N PHE A 326 20.27 37.44 -6.95
CA PHE A 326 20.35 35.98 -7.03
C PHE A 326 20.59 35.30 -5.67
N ARG A 327 21.38 35.93 -4.80
CA ARG A 327 21.62 35.41 -3.46
C ARG A 327 20.34 35.42 -2.62
N VAL A 328 19.56 36.49 -2.63
CA VAL A 328 18.27 36.58 -1.95
C VAL A 328 17.28 35.56 -2.51
N ALA A 329 17.22 35.41 -3.85
CA ALA A 329 16.37 34.42 -4.48
C ALA A 329 16.78 32.98 -4.10
N LEU A 330 18.07 32.68 -4.03
CA LEU A 330 18.59 31.38 -3.64
C LEU A 330 18.27 31.07 -2.16
N ASP A 331 18.44 32.04 -1.27
CA ASP A 331 18.09 31.88 0.14
C ASP A 331 16.57 31.66 0.34
N ALA A 332 15.73 32.37 -0.43
CA ALA A 332 14.29 32.17 -0.42
C ALA A 332 13.89 30.78 -0.96
N ALA A 333 14.48 30.37 -2.08
CA ALA A 333 14.26 29.04 -2.65
C ALA A 333 14.67 27.93 -1.68
N GLY A 334 15.83 28.07 -1.03
CA GLY A 334 16.30 27.09 -0.03
C GLY A 334 15.34 26.93 1.16
N LYS A 335 14.77 28.03 1.67
CA LYS A 335 13.78 27.98 2.75
C LYS A 335 12.46 27.30 2.31
N ILE A 336 12.02 27.53 1.09
CA ILE A 336 10.83 26.85 0.54
C ILE A 336 11.13 25.38 0.35
N GLU A 337 12.31 25.03 -0.20
CA GLU A 337 12.72 23.65 -0.39
C GLU A 337 12.77 22.88 0.95
N GLU A 338 13.31 23.50 2.01
CA GLU A 338 13.34 22.91 3.35
C GLU A 338 11.92 22.65 3.89
N ARG A 339 10.98 23.61 3.76
CA ARG A 339 9.58 23.41 4.15
C ARG A 339 8.94 22.29 3.36
N MET A 340 9.17 22.25 2.05
CA MET A 340 8.63 21.20 1.19
C MET A 340 9.23 19.83 1.50
N ALA A 341 10.53 19.76 1.80
CA ALA A 341 11.19 18.54 2.25
C ALA A 341 10.56 17.99 3.54
N TYR A 342 10.22 18.88 4.46
CA TYR A 342 9.50 18.51 5.70
C TYR A 342 8.08 18.04 5.39
N ALA A 343 7.31 18.78 4.59
CA ALA A 343 5.94 18.42 4.20
C ALA A 343 5.86 17.05 3.53
N PHE A 344 6.80 16.74 2.62
CA PHE A 344 6.90 15.44 1.95
C PHE A 344 7.62 14.37 2.78
N MET A 345 7.98 14.66 4.03
CA MET A 345 8.67 13.73 4.92
C MET A 345 10.00 13.20 4.34
N LEU A 346 10.71 14.02 3.54
CA LEU A 346 11.97 13.66 2.90
C LEU A 346 13.15 13.62 3.87
N ASN A 347 13.06 14.34 4.99
CA ASN A 347 14.14 14.52 5.98
C ASN A 347 14.13 13.46 7.10
N THR A 348 13.36 12.39 6.95
CA THR A 348 13.31 11.35 7.96
C THR A 348 14.55 10.49 7.96
N ALA A 349 15.07 10.22 9.16
CA ALA A 349 16.36 9.54 9.41
C ALA A 349 16.45 8.10 8.86
N ILE A 350 15.36 7.53 8.34
CA ILE A 350 15.28 6.17 7.82
C ILE A 350 15.19 6.19 6.29
N GLN A 351 16.27 6.60 5.63
CA GLN A 351 16.46 6.39 4.20
C GLN A 351 17.27 5.11 3.96
N ARG A 352 16.69 3.95 4.21
CA ARG A 352 17.26 2.69 3.72
C ARG A 352 16.39 2.16 2.57
N ASN A 353 16.90 2.27 1.34
CA ASN A 353 16.44 1.49 0.20
C ASN A 353 16.91 0.04 0.39
N GLY A 354 16.30 -0.69 1.31
CA GLY A 354 16.63 -2.08 1.58
C GLY A 354 15.42 -2.97 1.34
N GLU A 355 15.64 -4.11 0.71
CA GLU A 355 14.62 -5.14 0.47
C GLU A 355 14.06 -5.77 1.77
N ARG A 356 14.62 -5.44 2.94
CA ARG A 356 14.20 -5.94 4.26
C ARG A 356 13.86 -4.77 5.17
N VAL A 357 12.60 -4.37 5.15
CA VAL A 357 12.06 -3.40 6.09
C VAL A 357 11.65 -4.16 7.36
N THR A 358 12.13 -3.73 8.52
CA THR A 358 11.76 -4.34 9.80
C THR A 358 10.34 -3.94 10.21
N ALA A 359 9.68 -4.74 11.04
CA ALA A 359 8.36 -4.41 11.58
C ALA A 359 8.37 -3.08 12.36
N GLU A 360 9.49 -2.77 13.03
CA GLU A 360 9.65 -1.52 13.78
C GLU A 360 9.78 -0.28 12.85
N GLU A 361 10.45 -0.42 11.71
CA GLU A 361 10.52 0.64 10.69
C GLU A 361 9.15 0.91 10.07
N ILE A 362 8.35 -0.12 9.81
CA ILE A 362 6.97 0.02 9.32
C ILE A 362 6.13 0.77 10.35
N ARG A 363 6.27 0.43 11.61
CA ARG A 363 5.56 1.08 12.72
C ARG A 363 5.92 2.56 12.82
N TYR A 364 7.20 2.89 12.79
CA TYR A 364 7.66 4.27 12.84
C TYR A 364 7.12 5.08 11.65
N MET A 365 7.19 4.52 10.43
CA MET A 365 6.62 5.16 9.24
C MET A 365 5.11 5.36 9.34
N ALA A 366 4.37 4.37 9.88
CA ALA A 366 2.93 4.48 10.06
C ALA A 366 2.57 5.57 11.07
N GLN A 367 3.30 5.67 12.19
CA GLN A 367 3.11 6.73 13.19
C GLN A 367 3.42 8.11 12.63
N GLU A 368 4.48 8.23 11.84
CA GLU A 368 4.85 9.49 11.20
C GLU A 368 3.81 9.94 10.18
N LEU A 369 3.32 8.99 9.35
CA LEU A 369 2.25 9.25 8.38
C LEU A 369 0.94 9.64 9.07
N GLU A 370 0.58 8.97 10.17
CA GLU A 370 -0.62 9.28 10.93
C GLU A 370 -0.53 10.66 11.58
N GLY A 371 0.64 11.01 12.15
CA GLY A 371 0.89 12.34 12.72
C GLY A 371 0.92 13.46 11.68
N GLY A 372 1.47 13.20 10.49
CA GLY A 372 1.64 14.20 9.44
C GLY A 372 0.46 14.36 8.50
N LEU A 373 -0.30 13.30 8.25
CA LEU A 373 -1.40 13.29 7.27
C LEU A 373 -2.79 13.24 7.93
N GLY A 374 -2.88 13.18 9.27
CA GLY A 374 -4.16 13.14 9.99
C GLY A 374 -5.10 12.05 9.46
N GLY A 375 -6.26 11.83 9.87
CA GLY A 375 -7.22 10.76 9.50
C GLY A 375 -7.21 10.12 8.09
N LEU A 376 -6.25 10.47 7.21
CA LEU A 376 -6.10 9.87 5.88
C LEU A 376 -5.99 8.35 5.93
N TYR A 377 -5.25 7.85 6.92
CA TYR A 377 -5.06 6.41 7.08
C TYR A 377 -6.38 5.69 7.33
N SER A 378 -7.23 6.27 8.19
CA SER A 378 -8.58 5.76 8.46
C SER A 378 -9.47 5.77 7.21
N ILE A 379 -9.40 6.82 6.40
CA ILE A 379 -10.15 6.92 5.13
C ILE A 379 -9.71 5.81 4.17
N LEU A 380 -8.40 5.64 3.97
CA LEU A 380 -7.87 4.62 3.06
C LEU A 380 -8.08 3.19 3.59
N SER A 381 -8.14 2.99 4.90
CA SER A 381 -8.51 1.71 5.48
C SER A 381 -9.94 1.32 5.10
N GLN A 382 -10.87 2.25 5.15
CA GLN A 382 -12.28 2.01 4.83
C GLN A 382 -12.56 2.00 3.33
N GLU A 383 -12.00 2.94 2.58
CA GLU A 383 -12.29 3.09 1.13
C GLU A 383 -11.45 2.16 0.26
N PHE A 384 -10.29 1.67 0.73
CA PHE A 384 -9.39 0.83 -0.05
C PHE A 384 -9.17 -0.55 0.56
N GLN A 385 -8.57 -0.65 1.76
CA GLN A 385 -8.11 -1.93 2.29
C GLN A 385 -9.26 -2.92 2.50
N LEU A 386 -10.35 -2.48 3.13
CA LEU A 386 -11.51 -3.33 3.38
C LEU A 386 -12.19 -3.83 2.09
N PRO A 387 -12.52 -2.97 1.09
CA PRO A 387 -13.04 -3.44 -0.19
C PRO A 387 -12.07 -4.36 -0.94
N LEU A 388 -10.77 -4.09 -0.90
CA LEU A 388 -9.75 -4.94 -1.53
C LEU A 388 -9.77 -6.36 -0.97
N ILE A 389 -9.77 -6.50 0.36
CA ILE A 389 -9.80 -7.81 1.02
C ILE A 389 -11.07 -8.57 0.69
N ASN A 390 -12.24 -7.92 0.73
CA ASN A 390 -13.50 -8.54 0.36
C ASN A 390 -13.50 -9.07 -1.08
N LEU A 391 -12.94 -8.31 -2.02
CA LEU A 391 -12.82 -8.74 -3.42
C LEU A 391 -11.80 -9.87 -3.60
N LEU A 392 -10.67 -9.84 -2.89
CA LEU A 392 -9.68 -10.91 -2.92
C LEU A 392 -10.22 -12.20 -2.32
N MET A 393 -10.91 -12.15 -1.19
CA MET A 393 -11.57 -13.30 -0.59
C MET A 393 -12.58 -13.92 -1.56
N GLN A 394 -13.42 -13.10 -2.19
CA GLN A 394 -14.37 -13.57 -3.21
C GLN A 394 -13.67 -14.22 -4.41
N LYS A 395 -12.57 -13.64 -4.89
CA LYS A 395 -11.76 -14.22 -5.97
C LYS A 395 -11.23 -15.60 -5.58
N LEU A 396 -10.68 -15.72 -4.38
CA LEU A 396 -10.09 -16.96 -3.86
C LEU A 396 -11.15 -18.04 -3.61
N GLU A 397 -12.32 -17.68 -3.09
CA GLU A 397 -13.47 -18.60 -2.99
C GLU A 397 -13.92 -19.11 -4.37
N ARG A 398 -14.00 -18.21 -5.36
CA ARG A 398 -14.43 -18.58 -6.73
C ARG A 398 -13.40 -19.47 -7.44
N THR A 399 -12.11 -19.28 -7.18
CA THR A 399 -11.03 -20.10 -7.74
C THR A 399 -10.77 -21.39 -6.94
N GLY A 400 -11.53 -21.64 -5.86
CA GLY A 400 -11.39 -22.85 -5.02
C GLY A 400 -10.15 -22.86 -4.13
N LYS A 401 -9.42 -21.75 -4.04
CA LYS A 401 -8.27 -21.60 -3.13
C LYS A 401 -8.71 -21.40 -1.67
N LEU A 402 -9.92 -20.90 -1.46
CA LEU A 402 -10.58 -20.81 -0.14
C LEU A 402 -11.88 -21.61 -0.15
N PRO A 403 -12.26 -22.21 1.00
CA PRO A 403 -13.57 -22.80 1.16
C PRO A 403 -14.66 -21.72 1.07
N LYS A 404 -15.87 -22.11 0.68
CA LYS A 404 -17.02 -21.20 0.72
C LYS A 404 -17.32 -20.91 2.18
N LEU A 405 -17.12 -19.67 2.58
CA LEU A 405 -17.38 -19.21 3.94
C LEU A 405 -18.89 -18.92 4.10
N PRO A 406 -19.48 -19.18 5.26
CA PRO A 406 -20.85 -18.77 5.53
C PRO A 406 -20.98 -17.25 5.38
N LYS A 407 -22.09 -16.80 4.80
CA LYS A 407 -22.34 -15.37 4.62
C LYS A 407 -22.46 -14.70 5.98
N ASP A 408 -21.86 -13.52 6.10
CA ASP A 408 -21.94 -12.65 7.28
C ASP A 408 -21.29 -13.17 8.58
N THR A 409 -20.67 -14.35 8.57
CA THR A 409 -20.00 -14.92 9.74
C THR A 409 -18.59 -14.36 9.96
N LEU A 410 -17.92 -13.95 8.89
CA LEU A 410 -16.57 -13.40 8.94
C LEU A 410 -16.58 -11.92 8.57
N LYS A 411 -16.01 -11.10 9.44
CA LYS A 411 -15.80 -9.66 9.19
C LYS A 411 -14.32 -9.40 9.12
N PRO A 412 -13.77 -8.98 7.96
CA PRO A 412 -12.42 -8.49 7.91
C PRO A 412 -12.34 -7.18 8.70
N GLN A 413 -11.48 -7.16 9.69
CA GLN A 413 -11.13 -5.98 10.45
C GLN A 413 -9.76 -5.51 9.99
N ILE A 414 -9.69 -4.28 9.49
CA ILE A 414 -8.42 -3.68 9.15
C ILE A 414 -7.73 -3.30 10.44
N THR A 415 -6.63 -3.96 10.69
CA THR A 415 -5.69 -3.57 11.72
C THR A 415 -4.71 -2.59 11.08
N THR A 416 -5.07 -1.31 11.08
CA THR A 416 -4.20 -0.24 10.55
C THR A 416 -2.87 -0.21 11.30
N GLY A 417 -1.80 0.25 10.67
CA GLY A 417 -0.40 0.26 11.04
C GLY A 417 0.03 0.09 12.49
N MET A 418 -0.66 0.64 13.46
CA MET A 418 -0.37 0.43 14.89
C MET A 418 -0.95 -0.90 15.43
N GLU A 419 -2.11 -1.34 14.96
CA GLU A 419 -2.75 -2.58 15.43
C GLU A 419 -2.26 -3.83 14.67
N ALA A 420 -1.88 -3.74 13.40
CA ALA A 420 -1.24 -4.84 12.67
C ALA A 420 0.11 -5.22 13.28
N LEU A 421 0.77 -4.26 13.90
CA LEU A 421 1.97 -4.44 14.72
C LEU A 421 1.66 -4.96 16.13
N GLY A 422 0.38 -5.07 16.48
CA GLY A 422 -0.06 -5.70 17.72
C GLY A 422 0.44 -7.14 17.86
N ARG A 423 0.73 -7.86 16.76
CA ARG A 423 1.43 -9.16 16.84
C ARG A 423 2.89 -9.00 17.29
N GLY A 424 3.63 -8.00 16.83
CA GLY A 424 4.93 -7.65 17.40
C GLY A 424 4.79 -7.09 18.83
N HIS A 425 3.67 -6.44 19.13
CA HIS A 425 3.35 -5.97 20.47
C HIS A 425 2.92 -7.13 21.37
N ASP A 426 2.21 -8.13 20.86
CA ASP A 426 1.88 -9.36 21.58
C ASP A 426 3.13 -10.19 21.86
N LEU A 427 4.08 -10.25 20.93
CA LEU A 427 5.42 -10.82 21.18
C LEU A 427 6.14 -10.06 22.30
N ASN A 428 6.16 -8.73 22.23
CA ASN A 428 6.77 -7.90 23.25
C ASN A 428 6.04 -8.01 24.60
N LYS A 429 4.71 -8.04 24.60
CA LYS A 429 3.90 -8.27 25.80
C LYS A 429 4.15 -9.66 26.39
N LEU A 430 4.19 -10.70 25.55
CA LEU A 430 4.51 -12.06 25.99
C LEU A 430 5.93 -12.12 26.55
N SER A 431 6.88 -11.46 25.91
CA SER A 431 8.27 -11.39 26.40
C SER A 431 8.36 -10.58 27.70
N GLN A 432 7.69 -9.43 27.80
CA GLN A 432 7.62 -8.63 29.03
C GLN A 432 6.89 -9.37 30.15
N PHE A 433 5.81 -10.09 29.83
CA PHE A 433 5.10 -10.93 30.79
C PHE A 433 6.01 -12.01 31.35
N LEU A 434 6.74 -12.74 30.49
CA LEU A 434 7.69 -13.76 30.93
C LEU A 434 8.84 -13.14 31.76
N GLN A 435 9.37 -11.99 31.32
CA GLN A 435 10.38 -11.25 32.10
C GLN A 435 9.84 -10.81 33.46
N GLY A 436 8.58 -10.38 33.54
CA GLY A 436 7.90 -10.04 34.78
C GLY A 436 7.70 -11.23 35.72
N LEU A 437 7.62 -12.44 35.19
CA LEU A 437 7.50 -13.67 35.98
C LEU A 437 8.86 -14.21 36.47
N GLN A 438 9.98 -13.83 35.84
CA GLN A 438 11.32 -14.32 36.24
C GLN A 438 11.65 -14.16 37.73
N PRO A 439 11.27 -13.05 38.41
CA PRO A 439 11.54 -12.89 39.86
C PRO A 439 10.81 -13.88 40.76
N LEU A 440 9.75 -14.54 40.26
CA LEU A 440 8.96 -15.51 41.03
C LEU A 440 9.63 -16.89 41.14
N GLY A 441 10.69 -17.12 40.35
CA GLY A 441 11.41 -18.38 40.34
C GLY A 441 10.85 -19.42 39.38
N PRO A 442 11.69 -20.40 38.96
CA PRO A 442 11.31 -21.39 37.95
C PRO A 442 10.21 -22.36 38.41
N GLU A 443 10.09 -22.61 39.70
CA GLU A 443 9.10 -23.55 40.26
C GLU A 443 7.67 -22.96 40.10
N VAL A 444 7.50 -21.65 40.37
CA VAL A 444 6.20 -20.97 40.20
C VAL A 444 5.83 -20.83 38.72
N ILE A 445 6.81 -20.58 37.86
CA ILE A 445 6.57 -20.50 36.41
C ILE A 445 6.12 -21.85 35.86
N GLN A 446 6.70 -22.96 36.32
CA GLN A 446 6.32 -24.31 35.86
C GLN A 446 4.95 -24.75 36.40
N SER A 447 4.53 -24.31 37.59
CA SER A 447 3.27 -24.68 38.17
C SER A 447 2.07 -23.87 37.63
N GLU A 448 2.29 -22.60 37.32
CA GLU A 448 1.19 -21.68 36.98
C GLU A 448 1.11 -21.33 35.50
N LEU A 449 2.24 -21.45 34.75
CA LEU A 449 2.27 -21.10 33.32
C LEU A 449 1.96 -22.34 32.45
N ASN A 450 0.91 -22.24 31.63
CA ASN A 450 0.70 -23.21 30.56
C ASN A 450 1.72 -22.96 29.44
N VAL A 451 2.86 -23.68 29.53
CA VAL A 451 4.00 -23.53 28.60
C VAL A 451 3.60 -23.85 27.17
N ALA A 452 2.67 -24.80 26.95
CA ALA A 452 2.18 -25.14 25.62
C ALA A 452 1.42 -23.97 24.98
N ASP A 453 0.45 -23.43 25.68
CA ASP A 453 -0.33 -22.26 25.22
C ASP A 453 0.57 -21.02 25.02
N TYR A 454 1.57 -20.84 25.90
CA TYR A 454 2.57 -19.77 25.71
C TYR A 454 3.38 -19.94 24.42
N ILE A 455 3.85 -21.14 24.10
CA ILE A 455 4.63 -21.43 22.88
C ILE A 455 3.73 -21.31 21.65
N ASP A 456 2.47 -21.73 21.70
CA ASP A 456 1.50 -21.58 20.62
C ASP A 456 1.21 -20.11 20.31
N ARG A 457 1.00 -19.28 21.34
CA ARG A 457 0.84 -17.83 21.20
C ARG A 457 2.08 -17.16 20.68
N LEU A 458 3.26 -17.61 21.13
CA LEU A 458 4.54 -17.12 20.62
C LEU A 458 4.71 -17.48 19.14
N GLY A 459 4.44 -18.72 18.75
CA GLY A 459 4.45 -19.16 17.37
C GLY A 459 3.47 -18.38 16.49
N ALA A 460 2.23 -18.20 16.95
CA ALA A 460 1.22 -17.40 16.27
C ALA A 460 1.64 -15.94 16.12
N SER A 461 2.28 -15.35 17.14
CA SER A 461 2.79 -13.96 17.08
C SER A 461 3.96 -13.80 16.12
N LEU A 462 4.76 -14.85 15.92
CA LEU A 462 5.86 -14.92 14.95
C LEU A 462 5.38 -15.33 13.54
N GLY A 463 4.13 -15.71 13.38
CA GLY A 463 3.59 -16.22 12.11
C GLY A 463 4.10 -17.61 11.72
N LEU A 464 4.62 -18.36 12.68
CA LEU A 464 5.11 -19.72 12.47
C LEU A 464 3.98 -20.72 12.66
N ASP A 465 3.99 -21.78 11.82
CA ASP A 465 3.13 -22.94 12.04
C ASP A 465 3.77 -23.83 13.13
N THR A 466 3.10 -23.94 14.27
CA THR A 466 3.58 -24.69 15.43
C THR A 466 3.30 -26.18 15.31
N LYS A 467 2.49 -26.63 14.33
CA LYS A 467 2.20 -28.03 14.08
C LYS A 467 3.48 -28.81 13.72
N GLY A 468 3.81 -29.80 14.53
CA GLY A 468 5.03 -30.61 14.38
C GLY A 468 6.28 -30.01 15.01
N LEU A 469 6.26 -28.73 15.43
CA LEU A 469 7.31 -28.13 16.26
C LEU A 469 7.05 -28.35 17.75
N ILE A 470 5.77 -28.44 18.14
CA ILE A 470 5.33 -28.67 19.51
C ILE A 470 4.80 -30.10 19.59
N LYS A 471 5.19 -30.81 20.64
CA LYS A 471 4.67 -32.16 20.92
C LYS A 471 3.18 -32.08 21.21
N SER A 472 2.39 -32.99 20.63
CA SER A 472 0.96 -33.09 20.93
C SER A 472 0.73 -33.52 22.40
N ASP A 473 -0.47 -33.25 22.91
CA ASP A 473 -0.82 -33.67 24.27
C ASP A 473 -0.69 -35.18 24.47
N GLU A 474 -1.00 -35.96 23.43
CA GLU A 474 -0.81 -37.42 23.44
C GLU A 474 0.68 -37.82 23.54
N GLN A 475 1.53 -37.12 22.80
CA GLN A 475 2.98 -37.37 22.87
C GLN A 475 3.58 -36.99 24.22
N ARG A 476 3.10 -35.89 24.82
CA ARG A 476 3.52 -35.46 26.16
C ARG A 476 3.07 -36.46 27.23
N GLN A 477 1.81 -36.93 27.16
CA GLN A 477 1.31 -37.93 28.08
C GLN A 477 2.06 -39.26 27.94
N GLN A 478 2.38 -39.71 26.73
CA GLN A 478 3.19 -40.93 26.50
C GLN A 478 4.60 -40.79 27.06
N GLU A 479 5.25 -39.64 26.87
CA GLU A 479 6.57 -39.40 27.46
C GLU A 479 6.54 -39.31 28.98
N GLN A 480 5.53 -38.66 29.57
CA GLN A 480 5.36 -38.63 31.03
C GLN A 480 5.13 -40.05 31.61
N GLN A 481 4.30 -40.85 30.96
CA GLN A 481 4.07 -42.24 31.36
C GLN A 481 5.34 -43.08 31.22
N ALA A 482 6.13 -42.89 30.13
CA ALA A 482 7.40 -43.57 29.93
C ALA A 482 8.47 -43.13 30.97
N MET A 483 8.51 -41.85 31.32
CA MET A 483 9.40 -41.35 32.39
C MET A 483 8.97 -41.86 33.77
N ALA A 484 7.69 -41.89 34.07
CA ALA A 484 7.18 -42.43 35.32
C ALA A 484 7.51 -43.92 35.44
N GLN A 485 7.31 -44.72 34.38
CA GLN A 485 7.69 -46.13 34.35
C GLN A 485 9.19 -46.34 34.49
N SER A 486 9.99 -45.54 33.81
CA SER A 486 11.46 -45.63 33.89
C SER A 486 11.98 -45.30 35.31
N SER A 487 11.38 -44.31 35.98
CA SER A 487 11.73 -43.94 37.36
C SER A 487 11.29 -44.99 38.35
N GLU A 488 10.13 -45.64 38.13
CA GLU A 488 9.64 -46.75 38.97
C GLU A 488 10.53 -48.00 38.78
N ASP A 489 10.96 -48.30 37.57
CA ASP A 489 11.90 -49.38 37.28
C ASP A 489 13.31 -49.10 37.85
N GLN A 490 13.78 -47.87 37.83
CA GLN A 490 15.01 -47.49 38.51
C GLN A 490 14.90 -47.65 40.03
N TYR A 491 13.80 -47.18 40.60
CA TYR A 491 13.53 -47.33 42.05
C TYR A 491 13.43 -48.81 42.44
N ARG A 492 12.76 -49.64 41.65
CA ARG A 492 12.68 -51.11 41.86
C ARG A 492 14.03 -51.77 41.75
N ARG A 493 14.90 -51.37 40.79
CA ARG A 493 16.28 -51.87 40.68
C ARG A 493 17.14 -51.45 41.87
N GLU A 494 17.00 -50.23 42.34
CA GLU A 494 17.74 -49.72 43.50
C GLU A 494 17.28 -50.42 44.81
N LEU A 495 15.98 -50.68 44.97
CA LEU A 495 15.43 -51.51 46.05
C LEU A 495 15.94 -52.96 45.97
N ALA A 496 15.97 -53.57 44.79
CA ALA A 496 16.49 -54.92 44.58
C ALA A 496 17.99 -55.00 44.90
N MET A 497 18.78 -53.98 44.56
CA MET A 497 20.20 -53.90 44.91
C MET A 497 20.45 -53.68 46.41
N LYS A 498 19.55 -52.93 47.09
CA LYS A 498 19.66 -52.74 48.56
C LYS A 498 19.19 -53.97 49.37
N VAL A 499 18.29 -54.77 48.82
CA VAL A 499 17.78 -56.00 49.46
C VAL A 499 18.64 -57.22 49.16
N ALA A 500 19.31 -57.26 48.01
CA ALA A 500 20.19 -58.39 47.61
C ALA A 500 21.37 -58.73 48.59
N PRO A 501 22.02 -57.77 49.26
CA PRO A 501 23.08 -58.13 50.25
C PRO A 501 22.54 -58.73 51.54
N GLY A 502 21.26 -58.56 51.91
CA GLY A 502 20.64 -59.17 53.10
C GLY A 502 20.25 -60.64 52.89
N ALA A 503 19.62 -60.90 51.73
CA ALA A 503 19.17 -62.28 51.42
C ALA A 503 20.29 -63.30 51.17
N SER A 504 21.42 -62.87 50.65
CA SER A 504 22.57 -63.76 50.44
C SER A 504 23.27 -64.12 51.73
N LYS A 505 23.19 -63.33 52.80
CA LYS A 505 23.74 -63.64 54.12
C LYS A 505 22.86 -64.65 54.91
N GLU A 506 21.51 -64.52 54.76
CA GLU A 506 20.63 -65.48 55.45
C GLU A 506 20.57 -66.85 54.76
N MET A 507 20.61 -66.93 53.43
CA MET A 507 20.68 -68.18 52.69
C MET A 507 22.06 -68.89 52.90
N GLY A 508 23.15 -68.13 52.98
CA GLY A 508 24.48 -68.70 53.31
C GLY A 508 24.57 -69.25 54.72
N GLY A 509 23.87 -68.68 55.68
CA GLY A 509 23.73 -69.13 57.07
C GLY A 509 22.93 -70.43 57.20
N ALA A 510 21.78 -70.53 56.54
CA ALA A 510 20.94 -71.73 56.59
C ALA A 510 21.55 -72.95 55.89
N LEU A 511 22.32 -72.78 54.81
CA LEU A 511 23.07 -73.85 54.13
C LEU A 511 24.21 -74.36 54.98
N LYS A 512 24.88 -73.54 55.77
CA LYS A 512 25.95 -73.91 56.66
C LYS A 512 25.44 -74.69 57.88
N GLU A 513 24.28 -74.36 58.36
CA GLU A 513 23.66 -75.08 59.50
C GLU A 513 23.08 -76.44 59.09
N GLN A 514 22.63 -76.63 57.85
CA GLN A 514 22.22 -77.94 57.31
C GLN A 514 23.38 -78.87 57.01
N MET A 515 24.54 -78.35 56.62
CA MET A 515 25.75 -79.19 56.40
C MET A 515 26.44 -79.64 57.71
N MET A 516 26.21 -78.91 58.81
CA MET A 516 26.74 -79.34 60.13
C MET A 516 25.86 -80.36 60.86
N LYS A 517 24.64 -80.65 60.38
CA LYS A 517 23.74 -81.66 60.98
C LYS A 517 23.78 -83.02 60.26
N GLN A 518 24.62 -83.20 59.25
CA GLN A 518 24.78 -84.44 58.50
C GLN A 518 26.20 -84.92 58.47
N GLY A 519 27.09 -84.55 59.46
CA GLY A 519 28.38 -85.08 59.67
C GLY A 519 28.56 -85.76 61.02
#